data_4d08ed358996c58b3b41ed67e8b74cd3
#
_entry.id   4d08ed358996c58b3b41ed67e8b74cd3
#
_cell.length_a   1.000
_cell.length_b   1.000
_cell.length_c   1.000
_cell.angle_alpha   90.00
_cell.angle_beta   90.00
_cell.angle_gamma   90.00
#
_symmetry.space_group_name_H-M   'P 1'
#
loop_
_entity.id
_entity.type
_entity.pdbx_description
1 polymer ?
#
loop_
_entity_poly.entity_id
_entity_poly.type
_entity_poly.pdbx_seq_one_letter_code
_entity_poly.pdbx_strand_id
1 'polypeptide(L)'
;MVAVSLKCSVQKNPLIIGHRGAKGHIAENTLPSISKAMALGVDGIEIDVFVCKTGELVVYHDKSLDRLTGGVGLIEELTLEEIQKLTVLGKYKIPTLVEVLDLIEAKVFLNIELKGSKTAKPTDELLKKYLQQGDWRPEHIIISSFKWEELQQFRKLNTAVPIAVLINNDPLEAMPMAQSLDAIAINPNFKSLNETNTKIIQEAGFKVFPYTINETEDIKKMMQLSVDAIITDYPDRVDQVLSN
;
A
#
# COMPACT_ATOMS: atom_id res chain seq x y z
N MET A 1 -11.45 -44.90 20.93
CA MET A 1 -10.74 -43.65 21.23
C MET A 1 -10.30 -43.01 19.89
N VAL A 2 -11.00 -41.96 19.46
CA VAL A 2 -10.62 -41.21 18.25
C VAL A 2 -9.62 -40.14 18.69
N ALA A 3 -8.37 -40.28 18.28
CA ALA A 3 -7.33 -39.28 18.53
C ALA A 3 -7.63 -38.05 17.64
N VAL A 4 -8.15 -37.00 18.26
CA VAL A 4 -8.25 -35.67 17.62
C VAL A 4 -6.84 -35.14 17.52
N SER A 5 -6.23 -35.23 16.34
CA SER A 5 -4.97 -34.58 16.03
C SER A 5 -5.23 -33.07 15.94
N LEU A 6 -4.95 -32.35 17.01
CA LEU A 6 -4.81 -30.89 16.99
C LEU A 6 -3.62 -30.56 16.09
N LYS A 7 -3.87 -30.26 14.82
CA LYS A 7 -2.90 -29.58 13.98
C LYS A 7 -2.70 -28.20 14.59
N CYS A 8 -1.64 -28.04 15.37
CA CYS A 8 -1.12 -26.73 15.76
C CYS A 8 -0.66 -26.05 14.44
N SER A 9 -1.51 -25.22 13.85
CA SER A 9 -1.10 -24.35 12.76
C SER A 9 -0.12 -23.36 13.36
N VAL A 10 1.14 -23.40 12.95
CA VAL A 10 2.10 -22.35 13.26
C VAL A 10 1.49 -21.05 12.73
N GLN A 11 1.10 -20.16 13.63
CA GLN A 11 0.54 -18.88 13.27
C GLN A 11 1.63 -18.11 12.52
N LYS A 12 1.40 -17.85 11.23
CA LYS A 12 2.35 -17.10 10.40
C LYS A 12 2.32 -15.64 10.83
N ASN A 13 3.48 -15.07 11.11
CA ASN A 13 3.57 -13.64 11.38
C ASN A 13 3.04 -12.83 10.20
N PRO A 14 2.28 -11.77 10.43
CA PRO A 14 1.84 -10.87 9.36
C PRO A 14 3.03 -10.15 8.73
N LEU A 15 2.94 -9.86 7.43
CA LEU A 15 3.89 -8.99 6.75
C LEU A 15 3.80 -7.57 7.31
N ILE A 16 4.93 -6.89 7.42
CA ILE A 16 5.01 -5.50 7.87
C ILE A 16 5.09 -4.59 6.65
N ILE A 17 4.08 -3.71 6.48
CA ILE A 17 4.02 -2.75 5.39
C ILE A 17 4.12 -1.33 5.96
N GLY A 18 5.18 -0.61 5.57
CA GLY A 18 5.36 0.78 5.97
C GLY A 18 4.41 1.70 5.19
N HIS A 19 3.43 2.32 5.86
CA HIS A 19 2.44 3.23 5.31
C HIS A 19 3.08 4.56 4.90
N ARG A 20 3.07 4.86 3.59
CA ARG A 20 3.74 6.02 3.00
C ARG A 20 5.22 6.09 3.39
N GLY A 21 5.87 4.93 3.46
CA GLY A 21 7.16 4.73 4.09
C GLY A 21 7.05 4.48 5.59
N ALA A 22 7.86 5.15 6.40
CA ALA A 22 7.79 5.15 7.86
C ALA A 22 7.23 6.51 8.33
N LYS A 23 5.97 6.79 8.01
CA LYS A 23 5.30 8.10 8.21
C LYS A 23 5.35 8.59 9.64
N GLY A 24 5.32 7.69 10.63
CA GLY A 24 5.41 8.05 12.03
C GLY A 24 6.78 8.58 12.46
N HIS A 25 7.82 8.39 11.63
CA HIS A 25 9.19 8.81 11.90
C HIS A 25 9.65 9.95 10.98
N ILE A 26 9.27 9.92 9.70
CA ILE A 26 9.67 10.89 8.69
C ILE A 26 8.47 11.26 7.83
N ALA A 27 8.45 12.48 7.31
CA ALA A 27 7.35 12.99 6.49
C ALA A 27 6.93 12.00 5.40
N GLU A 28 5.63 11.72 5.33
CA GLU A 28 4.99 10.73 4.47
C GLU A 28 5.32 10.91 2.98
N ASN A 29 5.35 9.78 2.24
CA ASN A 29 5.53 9.79 0.78
C ASN A 29 6.79 10.52 0.30
N THR A 30 7.88 10.47 1.08
CA THR A 30 9.18 11.04 0.72
C THR A 30 10.25 9.95 0.60
N LEU A 31 11.28 10.16 -0.22
CA LEU A 31 12.38 9.20 -0.33
C LEU A 31 13.03 8.88 1.03
N PRO A 32 13.27 9.86 1.94
CA PRO A 32 13.77 9.56 3.27
C PRO A 32 12.81 8.71 4.14
N SER A 33 11.48 8.88 4.00
CA SER A 33 10.51 8.04 4.71
C SER A 33 10.55 6.59 4.23
N ILE A 34 10.67 6.41 2.91
CA ILE A 34 10.81 5.11 2.25
C ILE A 34 12.12 4.43 2.69
N SER A 35 13.25 5.16 2.62
CA SER A 35 14.56 4.66 3.10
C SER A 35 14.52 4.28 4.58
N LYS A 36 13.80 5.06 5.43
CA LYS A 36 13.63 4.74 6.84
C LYS A 36 12.83 3.45 7.04
N ALA A 37 11.75 3.24 6.28
CA ALA A 37 10.99 1.99 6.34
C ALA A 37 11.86 0.78 5.96
N MET A 38 12.62 0.87 4.87
CA MET A 38 13.58 -0.18 4.47
C MET A 38 14.61 -0.47 5.57
N ALA A 39 15.16 0.57 6.21
CA ALA A 39 16.11 0.44 7.31
C ALA A 39 15.49 -0.18 8.58
N LEU A 40 14.18 -0.10 8.74
CA LEU A 40 13.42 -0.77 9.81
C LEU A 40 13.05 -2.23 9.46
N GLY A 41 13.45 -2.74 8.30
CA GLY A 41 13.27 -4.14 7.94
C GLY A 41 11.85 -4.53 7.53
N VAL A 42 11.09 -3.60 6.94
CA VAL A 42 9.75 -3.90 6.44
C VAL A 42 9.78 -4.91 5.29
N ASP A 43 8.72 -5.71 5.15
CA ASP A 43 8.53 -6.61 4.01
C ASP A 43 8.09 -5.84 2.76
N GLY A 44 7.31 -4.76 2.96
CA GLY A 44 6.80 -3.92 1.88
C GLY A 44 6.61 -2.47 2.29
N ILE A 45 6.40 -1.63 1.30
CA ILE A 45 6.11 -0.20 1.47
C ILE A 45 4.84 0.13 0.69
N GLU A 46 3.97 0.91 1.31
CA GLU A 46 2.82 1.49 0.65
C GLU A 46 3.08 2.96 0.35
N ILE A 47 2.65 3.42 -0.83
CA ILE A 47 2.72 4.81 -1.29
C ILE A 47 1.47 5.20 -2.08
N ASP A 48 1.19 6.51 -2.15
CA ASP A 48 0.07 7.08 -2.90
C ASP A 48 0.56 7.78 -4.16
N VAL A 49 -0.13 7.61 -5.30
CA VAL A 49 0.25 8.27 -6.55
C VAL A 49 -0.87 9.09 -7.18
N PHE A 50 -0.48 10.22 -7.76
CA PHE A 50 -1.28 11.06 -8.65
C PHE A 50 -0.55 11.25 -9.99
N VAL A 51 -1.31 11.53 -11.04
CA VAL A 51 -0.74 12.03 -12.30
C VAL A 51 -0.74 13.55 -12.26
N CYS A 52 0.41 14.19 -12.41
CA CYS A 52 0.49 15.65 -12.51
C CYS A 52 0.09 16.15 -13.91
N LYS A 53 -0.05 17.46 -14.08
CA LYS A 53 -0.51 18.09 -15.32
C LYS A 53 0.31 17.72 -16.56
N THR A 54 1.59 17.46 -16.40
CA THR A 54 2.52 17.09 -17.49
C THR A 54 2.58 15.59 -17.75
N GLY A 55 1.88 14.77 -16.94
CA GLY A 55 1.69 13.33 -17.17
C GLY A 55 2.55 12.41 -16.32
N GLU A 56 3.47 12.94 -15.52
CA GLU A 56 4.32 12.14 -14.63
C GLU A 56 3.52 11.69 -13.39
N LEU A 57 3.89 10.52 -12.87
CA LEU A 57 3.38 10.01 -11.60
C LEU A 57 4.20 10.60 -10.45
N VAL A 58 3.53 11.34 -9.57
CA VAL A 58 4.11 11.94 -8.37
C VAL A 58 3.57 11.25 -7.13
N VAL A 59 4.43 11.11 -6.10
CA VAL A 59 4.10 10.36 -4.88
C VAL A 59 3.65 11.34 -3.81
N TYR A 60 2.33 11.39 -3.59
CA TYR A 60 1.69 12.32 -2.68
C TYR A 60 0.30 11.81 -2.29
N HIS A 61 -0.17 12.10 -1.07
CA HIS A 61 -1.44 11.53 -0.59
C HIS A 61 -2.66 12.39 -0.90
N ASP A 62 -2.58 13.70 -0.64
CA ASP A 62 -3.75 14.58 -0.71
C ASP A 62 -3.95 15.10 -2.13
N LYS A 63 -5.21 15.33 -2.49
CA LYS A 63 -5.52 16.01 -3.74
C LYS A 63 -5.06 17.48 -3.71
N SER A 64 -5.16 18.15 -2.53
CA SER A 64 -4.71 19.52 -2.30
C SER A 64 -3.31 19.57 -1.69
N LEU A 65 -2.60 20.68 -1.88
CA LEU A 65 -1.20 20.86 -1.49
C LEU A 65 -1.02 21.43 -0.08
N ASP A 66 -2.06 22.03 0.48
CA ASP A 66 -2.03 22.90 1.66
C ASP A 66 -1.51 22.21 2.93
N ARG A 67 -1.93 20.98 3.22
CA ARG A 67 -1.59 20.29 4.48
C ARG A 67 -0.09 20.09 4.68
N LEU A 68 0.63 19.72 3.63
CA LEU A 68 2.03 19.30 3.75
C LEU A 68 3.02 20.29 3.15
N THR A 69 2.60 21.09 2.16
CA THR A 69 3.56 21.98 1.45
C THR A 69 3.36 23.46 1.73
N GLY A 70 2.21 23.85 2.31
CA GLY A 70 1.79 25.24 2.39
C GLY A 70 1.47 25.85 1.02
N GLY A 71 1.50 25.06 -0.06
CA GLY A 71 1.10 25.48 -1.40
C GLY A 71 -0.41 25.55 -1.53
N VAL A 72 -0.89 26.12 -2.64
CA VAL A 72 -2.32 26.27 -2.96
C VAL A 72 -2.60 25.54 -4.27
N GLY A 73 -3.78 24.90 -4.36
CA GLY A 73 -4.26 24.24 -5.56
C GLY A 73 -4.18 22.71 -5.46
N LEU A 74 -4.44 22.06 -6.60
CA LEU A 74 -4.51 20.62 -6.70
C LEU A 74 -3.24 20.06 -7.36
N ILE A 75 -2.74 18.94 -6.83
CA ILE A 75 -1.50 18.32 -7.35
C ILE A 75 -1.61 17.92 -8.82
N GLU A 76 -2.81 17.52 -9.27
CA GLU A 76 -3.09 17.13 -10.66
C GLU A 76 -3.09 18.32 -11.63
N GLU A 77 -3.17 19.57 -11.15
CA GLU A 77 -3.20 20.79 -11.95
C GLU A 77 -1.83 21.43 -12.14
N LEU A 78 -0.81 20.98 -11.41
CA LEU A 78 0.56 21.48 -11.49
C LEU A 78 1.40 20.64 -12.44
N THR A 79 2.34 21.29 -13.12
CA THR A 79 3.42 20.63 -13.86
C THR A 79 4.42 20.00 -12.90
N LEU A 80 5.18 19.01 -13.35
CA LEU A 80 6.25 18.42 -12.54
C LEU A 80 7.26 19.48 -12.06
N GLU A 81 7.61 20.46 -12.91
CA GLU A 81 8.52 21.54 -12.56
C GLU A 81 7.98 22.40 -11.40
N GLU A 82 6.67 22.70 -11.39
CA GLU A 82 6.02 23.43 -10.29
C GLU A 82 6.00 22.60 -9.01
N ILE A 83 5.68 21.31 -9.09
CA ILE A 83 5.69 20.37 -7.94
C ILE A 83 7.09 20.25 -7.34
N GLN A 84 8.14 20.18 -8.16
CA GLN A 84 9.53 20.07 -7.69
C GLN A 84 10.03 21.30 -6.95
N LYS A 85 9.38 22.45 -7.09
CA LYS A 85 9.67 23.67 -6.31
C LYS A 85 9.06 23.62 -4.89
N LEU A 86 8.06 22.75 -4.68
CA LEU A 86 7.42 22.58 -3.37
C LEU A 86 8.26 21.68 -2.46
N THR A 87 8.03 21.85 -1.17
CA THR A 87 8.65 20.99 -0.14
C THR A 87 7.61 20.51 0.86
N VAL A 88 7.63 19.22 1.14
CA VAL A 88 6.84 18.61 2.22
C VAL A 88 7.43 19.04 3.55
N LEU A 89 6.62 19.66 4.41
CA LEU A 89 7.00 20.20 5.72
C LEU A 89 8.25 21.11 5.67
N GLY A 90 8.38 21.87 4.58
CA GLY A 90 9.49 22.84 4.38
C GLY A 90 10.86 22.19 4.17
N LYS A 91 10.96 20.88 4.02
CA LYS A 91 12.26 20.15 4.02
C LYS A 91 12.41 19.13 2.91
N TYR A 92 11.41 18.32 2.62
CA TYR A 92 11.54 17.15 1.74
C TYR A 92 10.92 17.44 0.38
N LYS A 93 11.47 16.86 -0.69
CA LYS A 93 10.87 16.92 -2.02
C LYS A 93 9.70 15.96 -2.14
N ILE A 94 8.75 16.29 -3.04
CA ILE A 94 7.72 15.35 -3.51
C ILE A 94 8.38 14.51 -4.61
N PRO A 95 8.55 13.17 -4.40
CA PRO A 95 9.21 12.34 -5.40
C PRO A 95 8.26 11.94 -6.53
N THR A 96 8.85 11.56 -7.66
CA THR A 96 8.18 10.82 -8.71
C THR A 96 8.15 9.32 -8.39
N LEU A 97 7.24 8.57 -9.01
CA LEU A 97 7.22 7.10 -8.87
C LEU A 97 8.51 6.47 -9.44
N VAL A 98 9.13 7.08 -10.44
CA VAL A 98 10.45 6.68 -10.98
C VAL A 98 11.50 6.70 -9.88
N GLU A 99 11.64 7.81 -9.16
CA GLU A 99 12.62 7.95 -8.07
C GLU A 99 12.38 6.95 -6.94
N VAL A 100 11.11 6.59 -6.67
CA VAL A 100 10.77 5.58 -5.67
C VAL A 100 11.16 4.17 -6.13
N LEU A 101 10.86 3.81 -7.38
CA LEU A 101 11.22 2.52 -7.94
C LEU A 101 12.74 2.33 -8.00
N ASP A 102 13.48 3.39 -8.37
CA ASP A 102 14.95 3.40 -8.41
C ASP A 102 15.56 3.28 -7.01
N LEU A 103 14.93 3.87 -5.98
CA LEU A 103 15.39 3.78 -4.60
C LEU A 103 15.20 2.39 -4.00
N ILE A 104 14.03 1.78 -4.26
CA ILE A 104 13.66 0.48 -3.67
C ILE A 104 14.40 -0.67 -4.34
N GLU A 105 14.65 -0.61 -5.64
CA GLU A 105 15.38 -1.66 -6.41
C GLU A 105 14.84 -3.08 -6.16
N ALA A 106 13.52 -3.21 -6.03
CA ALA A 106 12.83 -4.48 -5.72
C ALA A 106 13.32 -5.22 -4.45
N LYS A 107 14.01 -4.53 -3.51
CA LYS A 107 14.48 -5.10 -2.24
C LYS A 107 13.36 -5.44 -1.27
N VAL A 108 12.25 -4.73 -1.37
CA VAL A 108 10.97 -4.96 -0.67
C VAL A 108 9.83 -4.83 -1.68
N PHE A 109 8.66 -5.41 -1.40
CA PHE A 109 7.55 -5.19 -2.32
C PHE A 109 6.97 -3.77 -2.17
N LEU A 110 6.35 -3.27 -3.23
CA LEU A 110 5.77 -1.93 -3.29
C LEU A 110 4.25 -2.02 -3.54
N ASN A 111 3.45 -1.55 -2.58
CA ASN A 111 2.03 -1.32 -2.76
C ASN A 111 1.80 0.12 -3.23
N ILE A 112 1.28 0.29 -4.44
CA ILE A 112 1.02 1.59 -5.06
C ILE A 112 -0.49 1.85 -5.01
N GLU A 113 -0.92 2.79 -4.17
CA GLU A 113 -2.31 3.25 -4.16
C GLU A 113 -2.56 4.26 -5.30
N LEU A 114 -3.47 3.93 -6.20
CA LEU A 114 -3.95 4.84 -7.25
C LEU A 114 -4.95 5.84 -6.64
N LYS A 115 -4.46 7.03 -6.22
CA LYS A 115 -5.26 8.09 -5.57
C LYS A 115 -5.95 8.99 -6.57
N GLY A 116 -5.24 9.39 -7.61
CA GLY A 116 -5.73 10.26 -8.66
C GLY A 116 -6.73 9.56 -9.59
N SER A 117 -7.36 10.32 -10.47
CA SER A 117 -8.09 9.78 -11.61
C SER A 117 -7.13 9.60 -12.80
N LYS A 118 -7.38 8.60 -13.63
CA LYS A 118 -6.54 8.28 -14.81
C LYS A 118 -5.10 7.88 -14.46
N THR A 119 -4.87 7.37 -13.25
CA THR A 119 -3.57 6.89 -12.79
C THR A 119 -3.24 5.49 -13.31
N ALA A 120 -4.24 4.66 -13.61
CA ALA A 120 -4.07 3.27 -14.02
C ALA A 120 -3.15 3.10 -15.25
N LYS A 121 -3.41 3.86 -16.31
CA LYS A 121 -2.66 3.72 -17.56
C LYS A 121 -1.19 4.16 -17.44
N PRO A 122 -0.87 5.37 -16.96
CA PRO A 122 0.54 5.78 -16.81
C PRO A 122 1.29 4.90 -15.81
N THR A 123 0.62 4.38 -14.77
CA THR A 123 1.24 3.42 -13.85
C THR A 123 1.60 2.12 -14.58
N ASP A 124 0.69 1.53 -15.33
CA ASP A 124 0.97 0.33 -16.14
C ASP A 124 2.10 0.55 -17.15
N GLU A 125 2.09 1.67 -17.88
CA GLU A 125 3.13 2.01 -18.86
C GLU A 125 4.52 2.15 -18.21
N LEU A 126 4.61 2.74 -17.03
CA LEU A 126 5.85 2.84 -16.27
C LEU A 126 6.31 1.47 -15.76
N LEU A 127 5.42 0.71 -15.14
CA LEU A 127 5.75 -0.61 -14.58
C LEU A 127 6.21 -1.58 -15.65
N LYS A 128 5.61 -1.57 -16.85
CA LYS A 128 6.07 -2.40 -17.98
C LYS A 128 7.54 -2.17 -18.32
N LYS A 129 8.03 -0.91 -18.23
CA LYS A 129 9.46 -0.60 -18.48
C LYS A 129 10.35 -1.25 -17.42
N TYR A 130 9.99 -1.13 -16.12
CA TYR A 130 10.75 -1.72 -15.02
C TYR A 130 10.72 -3.25 -15.03
N LEU A 131 9.56 -3.85 -15.34
CA LEU A 131 9.43 -5.30 -15.46
C LEU A 131 10.25 -5.87 -16.64
N GLN A 132 10.38 -5.12 -17.74
CA GLN A 132 11.21 -5.53 -18.89
C GLN A 132 12.72 -5.44 -18.59
N GLN A 133 13.16 -4.57 -17.68
CA GLN A 133 14.55 -4.46 -17.24
C GLN A 133 14.99 -5.66 -16.39
N GLY A 134 14.06 -6.37 -15.74
CA GLY A 134 14.28 -7.67 -15.12
C GLY A 134 14.55 -7.65 -13.60
N ASP A 135 14.84 -6.52 -12.99
CA ASP A 135 15.05 -6.42 -11.54
C ASP A 135 13.70 -6.49 -10.79
N TRP A 136 12.70 -5.79 -11.30
CA TRP A 136 11.33 -5.88 -10.81
C TRP A 136 10.57 -7.04 -11.44
N ARG A 137 9.79 -7.77 -10.65
CA ARG A 137 8.86 -8.81 -11.10
C ARG A 137 7.44 -8.46 -10.66
N PRO A 138 6.39 -8.99 -11.32
CA PRO A 138 5.01 -8.68 -10.97
C PRO A 138 4.70 -8.88 -9.48
N GLU A 139 5.23 -9.94 -8.86
CA GLU A 139 5.03 -10.25 -7.45
C GLU A 139 5.66 -9.28 -6.46
N HIS A 140 6.58 -8.40 -6.92
CA HIS A 140 7.14 -7.33 -6.10
C HIS A 140 6.24 -6.08 -6.06
N ILE A 141 5.12 -6.08 -6.76
CA ILE A 141 4.24 -4.92 -6.90
C ILE A 141 2.82 -5.32 -6.56
N ILE A 142 2.12 -4.45 -5.85
CA ILE A 142 0.68 -4.54 -5.59
C ILE A 142 0.07 -3.21 -6.00
N ILE A 143 -1.00 -3.23 -6.78
CA ILE A 143 -1.79 -2.03 -7.07
C ILE A 143 -3.01 -2.01 -6.19
N SER A 144 -3.23 -0.91 -5.48
CA SER A 144 -4.40 -0.75 -4.63
C SER A 144 -5.15 0.55 -4.94
N SER A 145 -6.42 0.63 -4.61
CA SER A 145 -7.20 1.87 -4.71
C SER A 145 -8.55 1.74 -4.00
N PHE A 146 -9.05 2.88 -3.48
CA PHE A 146 -10.46 3.09 -3.14
C PHE A 146 -11.31 3.39 -4.38
N LYS A 147 -10.68 3.85 -5.45
CA LYS A 147 -11.33 4.07 -6.76
C LYS A 147 -11.30 2.76 -7.55
N TRP A 148 -12.30 1.93 -7.33
CA TRP A 148 -12.34 0.61 -7.95
C TRP A 148 -12.36 0.67 -9.48
N GLU A 149 -12.83 1.77 -10.08
CA GLU A 149 -12.75 2.01 -11.51
C GLU A 149 -11.30 2.08 -12.01
N GLU A 150 -10.37 2.65 -11.23
CA GLU A 150 -8.95 2.66 -11.57
C GLU A 150 -8.38 1.23 -11.53
N LEU A 151 -8.78 0.40 -10.55
CA LEU A 151 -8.38 -1.01 -10.50
C LEU A 151 -8.92 -1.80 -11.72
N GLN A 152 -10.17 -1.54 -12.11
CA GLN A 152 -10.75 -2.17 -13.31
C GLN A 152 -10.01 -1.75 -14.59
N GLN A 153 -9.63 -0.47 -14.69
CA GLN A 153 -8.83 0.01 -15.82
C GLN A 153 -7.43 -0.64 -15.79
N PHE A 154 -6.79 -0.69 -14.64
CA PHE A 154 -5.47 -1.31 -14.50
C PHE A 154 -5.51 -2.79 -14.88
N ARG A 155 -6.48 -3.56 -14.38
CA ARG A 155 -6.62 -5.00 -14.69
C ARG A 155 -6.81 -5.27 -16.18
N LYS A 156 -7.53 -4.40 -16.92
CA LYS A 156 -7.67 -4.50 -18.39
C LYS A 156 -6.33 -4.32 -19.11
N LEU A 157 -5.40 -3.54 -18.56
CA LEU A 157 -4.09 -3.25 -19.14
C LEU A 157 -3.03 -4.27 -18.71
N ASN A 158 -3.18 -4.81 -17.50
CA ASN A 158 -2.18 -5.67 -16.86
C ASN A 158 -2.85 -6.80 -16.08
N THR A 159 -2.61 -8.03 -16.50
CA THR A 159 -3.14 -9.24 -15.86
C THR A 159 -2.14 -9.90 -14.92
N ALA A 160 -0.86 -9.48 -14.95
CA ALA A 160 0.21 -10.12 -14.19
C ALA A 160 0.45 -9.48 -12.82
N VAL A 161 0.33 -8.15 -12.72
CA VAL A 161 0.57 -7.44 -11.46
C VAL A 161 -0.58 -7.66 -10.48
N PRO A 162 -0.30 -8.06 -9.23
CA PRO A 162 -1.28 -8.22 -8.17
C PRO A 162 -2.10 -6.96 -7.88
N ILE A 163 -3.38 -7.15 -7.53
CA ILE A 163 -4.30 -6.07 -7.11
C ILE A 163 -4.78 -6.34 -5.69
N ALA A 164 -4.94 -5.27 -4.89
CA ALA A 164 -5.62 -5.27 -3.61
C ALA A 164 -6.74 -4.22 -3.60
N VAL A 165 -7.91 -4.58 -3.05
CA VAL A 165 -9.08 -3.70 -3.05
C VAL A 165 -9.18 -2.98 -1.71
N LEU A 166 -9.07 -1.65 -1.71
CA LEU A 166 -9.22 -0.81 -0.51
C LEU A 166 -10.70 -0.55 -0.19
N ILE A 167 -11.03 -0.61 1.10
CA ILE A 167 -12.39 -0.32 1.59
C ILE A 167 -12.36 0.25 3.02
N ASN A 168 -13.23 1.23 3.29
CA ASN A 168 -13.37 1.85 4.61
C ASN A 168 -14.45 1.21 5.50
N ASN A 169 -15.54 0.73 4.87
CA ASN A 169 -16.73 0.23 5.54
C ASN A 169 -16.65 -1.29 5.77
N ASP A 170 -17.76 -2.00 5.60
CA ASP A 170 -17.80 -3.46 5.73
C ASP A 170 -16.87 -4.11 4.69
N PRO A 171 -15.83 -4.85 5.11
CA PRO A 171 -14.88 -5.45 4.20
C PRO A 171 -15.49 -6.50 3.27
N LEU A 172 -16.64 -7.09 3.62
CA LEU A 172 -17.33 -8.06 2.77
C LEU A 172 -17.91 -7.43 1.51
N GLU A 173 -18.18 -6.11 1.50
CA GLU A 173 -18.65 -5.38 0.31
C GLU A 173 -17.60 -5.33 -0.80
N ALA A 174 -16.30 -5.47 -0.46
CA ALA A 174 -15.23 -5.50 -1.44
C ALA A 174 -15.08 -6.85 -2.16
N MET A 175 -15.64 -7.94 -1.62
CA MET A 175 -15.42 -9.29 -2.14
C MET A 175 -15.86 -9.48 -3.61
N PRO A 176 -17.04 -9.01 -4.05
CA PRO A 176 -17.44 -9.15 -5.46
C PRO A 176 -16.47 -8.43 -6.41
N MET A 177 -15.98 -7.25 -6.00
CA MET A 177 -14.99 -6.51 -6.79
C MET A 177 -13.65 -7.24 -6.80
N ALA A 178 -13.16 -7.68 -5.64
CA ALA A 178 -11.91 -8.44 -5.54
C ALA A 178 -11.95 -9.70 -6.41
N GLN A 179 -13.06 -10.43 -6.42
CA GLN A 179 -13.26 -11.60 -7.27
C GLN A 179 -13.24 -11.24 -8.77
N SER A 180 -13.94 -10.17 -9.17
CA SER A 180 -13.99 -9.74 -10.57
C SER A 180 -12.64 -9.28 -11.12
N LEU A 181 -11.75 -8.83 -10.23
CA LEU A 181 -10.40 -8.34 -10.56
C LEU A 181 -9.32 -9.41 -10.43
N ASP A 182 -9.65 -10.63 -10.00
CA ASP A 182 -8.65 -11.62 -9.59
C ASP A 182 -7.63 -10.98 -8.62
N ALA A 183 -8.16 -10.29 -7.61
CA ALA A 183 -7.34 -9.59 -6.62
C ALA A 183 -6.74 -10.59 -5.63
N ILE A 184 -5.54 -10.27 -5.13
CA ILE A 184 -4.89 -11.13 -4.12
C ILE A 184 -5.30 -10.79 -2.69
N ALA A 185 -5.79 -9.56 -2.45
CA ALA A 185 -6.09 -9.08 -1.11
C ALA A 185 -7.25 -8.08 -1.09
N ILE A 186 -7.85 -7.96 0.09
CA ILE A 186 -8.70 -6.86 0.50
C ILE A 186 -7.95 -6.09 1.57
N ASN A 187 -7.88 -4.77 1.42
CA ASN A 187 -7.24 -3.85 2.36
C ASN A 187 -8.33 -3.06 3.12
N PRO A 188 -8.84 -3.56 4.25
CA PRO A 188 -9.90 -2.91 5.00
C PRO A 188 -9.37 -1.92 6.03
N ASN A 189 -10.22 -0.97 6.43
CA ASN A 189 -10.01 -0.24 7.68
C ASN A 189 -10.01 -1.26 8.84
N PHE A 190 -8.93 -1.32 9.63
CA PHE A 190 -8.78 -2.30 10.70
C PHE A 190 -9.92 -2.27 11.74
N LYS A 191 -10.57 -1.10 11.91
CA LYS A 191 -11.70 -0.94 12.84
C LYS A 191 -12.96 -1.69 12.42
N SER A 192 -13.08 -2.01 11.13
CA SER A 192 -14.21 -2.79 10.60
C SER A 192 -13.99 -4.31 10.69
N LEU A 193 -12.76 -4.76 11.05
CA LEU A 193 -12.43 -6.17 11.14
C LEU A 193 -12.90 -6.82 12.47
N ASN A 194 -13.39 -8.04 12.33
CA ASN A 194 -13.67 -8.97 13.40
C ASN A 194 -13.35 -10.40 12.93
N GLU A 195 -13.41 -11.37 13.84
CA GLU A 195 -13.09 -12.76 13.54
C GLU A 195 -13.95 -13.33 12.40
N THR A 196 -15.23 -13.02 12.38
CA THR A 196 -16.17 -13.55 11.40
C THR A 196 -15.84 -13.07 9.98
N ASN A 197 -15.74 -11.75 9.77
CA ASN A 197 -15.50 -11.21 8.43
C ASN A 197 -14.07 -11.47 7.94
N THR A 198 -13.06 -11.46 8.84
CA THR A 198 -11.69 -11.85 8.49
C THR A 198 -11.64 -13.28 7.96
N LYS A 199 -12.28 -14.21 8.67
CA LYS A 199 -12.34 -15.63 8.27
C LYS A 199 -13.07 -15.83 6.94
N ILE A 200 -14.20 -15.16 6.72
CA ILE A 200 -14.96 -15.24 5.45
C ILE A 200 -14.07 -14.80 4.27
N ILE A 201 -13.34 -13.68 4.42
CA ILE A 201 -12.45 -13.16 3.38
C ILE A 201 -11.34 -14.17 3.08
N GLN A 202 -10.69 -14.72 4.10
CA GLN A 202 -9.59 -15.66 3.95
C GLN A 202 -10.06 -17.02 3.38
N GLU A 203 -11.22 -17.52 3.80
CA GLU A 203 -11.83 -18.74 3.23
C GLU A 203 -12.22 -18.58 1.76
N ALA A 204 -12.53 -17.35 1.33
CA ALA A 204 -12.74 -17.02 -0.09
C ALA A 204 -11.44 -16.92 -0.90
N GLY A 205 -10.26 -17.07 -0.26
CA GLY A 205 -8.95 -17.08 -0.89
C GLY A 205 -8.26 -15.72 -0.95
N PHE A 206 -8.83 -14.66 -0.35
CA PHE A 206 -8.21 -13.35 -0.31
C PHE A 206 -7.34 -13.17 0.94
N LYS A 207 -6.22 -12.49 0.81
CA LYS A 207 -5.43 -11.99 1.94
C LYS A 207 -6.10 -10.77 2.55
N VAL A 208 -5.81 -10.50 3.82
CA VAL A 208 -6.33 -9.35 4.57
C VAL A 208 -5.18 -8.45 4.99
N PHE A 209 -5.10 -7.24 4.42
CA PHE A 209 -4.05 -6.24 4.67
C PHE A 209 -4.66 -4.98 5.27
N PRO A 210 -5.01 -4.97 6.57
CA PRO A 210 -5.66 -3.84 7.21
C PRO A 210 -4.74 -2.62 7.34
N TYR A 211 -5.34 -1.43 7.33
CA TYR A 211 -4.71 -0.13 7.50
C TYR A 211 -5.50 0.75 8.49
N THR A 212 -4.96 1.78 9.10
CA THR A 212 -3.55 1.97 9.44
C THR A 212 -3.43 1.67 10.92
N ILE A 213 -2.63 0.68 11.28
CA ILE A 213 -2.53 0.15 12.62
C ILE A 213 -1.24 0.68 13.28
N ASN A 214 -1.39 1.50 14.32
CA ASN A 214 -0.28 2.21 14.95
C ASN A 214 -0.08 1.84 16.42
N GLU A 215 -1.14 1.44 17.12
CA GLU A 215 -1.09 1.19 18.54
C GLU A 215 -0.82 -0.30 18.84
N THR A 216 0.00 -0.57 19.83
CA THR A 216 0.43 -1.93 20.22
C THR A 216 -0.75 -2.86 20.46
N GLU A 217 -1.82 -2.38 21.10
CA GLU A 217 -2.99 -3.20 21.38
C GLU A 217 -3.79 -3.53 20.10
N ASP A 218 -3.86 -2.59 19.14
CA ASP A 218 -4.48 -2.85 17.84
C ASP A 218 -3.64 -3.83 17.01
N ILE A 219 -2.30 -3.73 17.07
CA ILE A 219 -1.38 -4.69 16.44
C ILE A 219 -1.65 -6.10 16.98
N LYS A 220 -1.68 -6.28 18.31
CA LYS A 220 -1.99 -7.57 18.94
C LYS A 220 -3.36 -8.11 18.52
N LYS A 221 -4.37 -7.24 18.45
CA LYS A 221 -5.71 -7.61 17.99
C LYS A 221 -5.68 -8.12 16.54
N MET A 222 -4.98 -7.45 15.64
CA MET A 222 -4.86 -7.91 14.25
C MET A 222 -4.11 -9.23 14.15
N MET A 223 -3.09 -9.44 14.98
CA MET A 223 -2.41 -10.74 15.06
C MET A 223 -3.35 -11.86 15.55
N GLN A 224 -4.21 -11.60 16.54
CA GLN A 224 -5.22 -12.55 16.99
C GLN A 224 -6.22 -12.90 15.88
N LEU A 225 -6.57 -11.95 15.01
CA LEU A 225 -7.37 -12.17 13.82
C LEU A 225 -6.62 -12.90 12.70
N SER A 226 -5.32 -13.16 12.87
CA SER A 226 -4.47 -13.83 11.87
C SER A 226 -4.47 -13.12 10.52
N VAL A 227 -4.43 -11.79 10.50
CA VAL A 227 -4.33 -11.02 9.25
C VAL A 227 -3.00 -11.32 8.54
N ASP A 228 -2.97 -11.16 7.21
CA ASP A 228 -1.81 -11.54 6.41
C ASP A 228 -0.72 -10.46 6.36
N ALA A 229 -1.10 -9.18 6.59
CA ALA A 229 -0.17 -8.06 6.67
C ALA A 229 -0.72 -7.00 7.63
N ILE A 230 0.15 -6.07 8.05
CA ILE A 230 -0.19 -4.88 8.85
C ILE A 230 0.40 -3.67 8.15
N ILE A 231 -0.48 -2.74 7.71
CA ILE A 231 -0.07 -1.44 7.16
C ILE A 231 -0.01 -0.45 8.31
N THR A 232 1.18 0.12 8.58
CA THR A 232 1.45 0.94 9.76
C THR A 232 2.35 2.14 9.48
N ASP A 233 2.14 3.23 10.24
CA ASP A 233 3.04 4.38 10.27
C ASP A 233 4.34 4.10 11.07
N TYR A 234 4.31 3.06 11.94
CA TYR A 234 5.39 2.71 12.87
C TYR A 234 5.79 1.24 12.72
N PRO A 235 6.53 0.88 11.66
CA PRO A 235 6.94 -0.52 11.42
C PRO A 235 7.66 -1.18 12.59
N ASP A 236 8.49 -0.43 13.30
CA ASP A 236 9.23 -0.88 14.47
C ASP A 236 8.34 -1.34 15.63
N ARG A 237 7.13 -0.79 15.77
CA ARG A 237 6.16 -1.24 16.79
C ARG A 237 5.63 -2.64 16.52
N VAL A 238 5.44 -2.98 15.23
CA VAL A 238 4.99 -4.33 14.85
C VAL A 238 6.08 -5.34 15.15
N ASP A 239 7.32 -5.03 14.77
CA ASP A 239 8.48 -5.88 15.04
C ASP A 239 8.68 -6.12 16.56
N GLN A 240 8.53 -5.08 17.38
CA GLN A 240 8.58 -5.20 18.85
C GLN A 240 7.50 -6.13 19.42
N VAL A 241 6.28 -6.10 18.84
CA VAL A 241 5.20 -7.00 19.30
C VAL A 241 5.45 -8.44 18.86
N LEU A 242 6.05 -8.65 17.69
CA LEU A 242 6.40 -9.99 17.21
C LEU A 242 7.56 -10.62 17.95
N SER A 243 8.44 -9.79 18.55
CA SER A 243 9.65 -10.24 19.27
C SER A 243 9.40 -10.53 20.76
N ASN A 244 8.23 -10.18 21.32
CA ASN A 244 7.83 -10.37 22.72
C ASN A 244 6.81 -11.50 22.87
#